data_0cd05e9679a20199bd4026a59fc6cf33
#
_entry.id   0cd05e9679a20199bd4026a59fc6cf33
#
_cell.length_a   1.000
_cell.length_b   1.000
_cell.length_c   1.000
_cell.angle_alpha   90.00
_cell.angle_beta   90.00
_cell.angle_gamma   90.00
#
_symmetry.space_group_name_H-M   'P 1'
#
loop_
_entity.id
_entity.type
_entity.pdbx_description
1 polymer ?
#
loop_
_entity_poly.entity_id
_entity_poly.type
_entity_poly.pdbx_seq_one_letter_code
_entity_poly.pdbx_strand_id
1 'polypeptide(L)'
;MEQAFEIGAGLRVRKVSLDDATALSTYCFPSDTLEEVEKELKKDIERMERGEMYRLVAEVNGYAVGNIQLEFDRKNRKVAYIHKLIVTGPFRGTAVADKLVDAISDLAKQSGVKVLHIEAQRSDGKIIGKYRSWGFAEKDTIILERKL
;
A
#
# COMPACT_ATOMS: atom_id res chain seq x y z
N MET A 1 2.78 -3.34 -16.00
CA MET A 1 2.50 -1.99 -16.51
C MET A 1 2.73 -0.96 -15.40
N GLU A 2 3.46 0.05 -15.71
CA GLU A 2 3.69 1.13 -14.75
C GLU A 2 2.49 2.06 -14.75
N GLN A 3 1.94 2.30 -13.58
CA GLN A 3 0.91 3.32 -13.41
C GLN A 3 1.52 4.55 -12.78
N ALA A 4 1.27 5.71 -13.38
CA ALA A 4 1.74 6.98 -12.87
C ALA A 4 0.62 8.00 -12.95
N PHE A 5 0.35 8.68 -11.84
CA PHE A 5 -0.58 9.79 -11.76
C PHE A 5 0.19 11.02 -11.35
N GLU A 6 -0.02 12.11 -12.04
CA GLU A 6 0.56 13.41 -11.67
C GLU A 6 -0.53 14.28 -11.05
N ILE A 7 -0.27 14.82 -9.87
CA ILE A 7 -1.19 15.70 -9.18
C ILE A 7 -0.43 16.90 -8.68
N GLY A 8 -0.84 18.10 -9.12
CA GLY A 8 -0.21 19.34 -8.69
C GLY A 8 1.28 19.33 -8.90
N ALA A 9 2.05 19.63 -7.86
CA ALA A 9 3.50 19.81 -7.93
C ALA A 9 4.28 18.49 -8.00
N GLY A 10 4.01 17.65 -9.04
CA GLY A 10 4.85 16.50 -9.34
C GLY A 10 4.61 15.26 -8.49
N LEU A 11 3.39 15.08 -7.98
CA LEU A 11 3.02 13.83 -7.32
C LEU A 11 2.80 12.74 -8.37
N ARG A 12 3.46 11.60 -8.21
CA ARG A 12 3.31 10.44 -9.08
C ARG A 12 3.14 9.18 -8.24
N VAL A 13 2.29 8.27 -8.71
CA VAL A 13 2.18 6.92 -8.13
C VAL A 13 2.76 5.93 -9.14
N ARG A 14 3.70 5.11 -8.70
CA ARG A 14 4.41 4.15 -9.55
C ARG A 14 4.83 2.92 -8.77
N LYS A 15 5.26 1.88 -9.47
CA LYS A 15 5.85 0.71 -8.83
C LYS A 15 7.13 1.11 -8.10
N VAL A 16 7.36 0.48 -6.95
CA VAL A 16 8.57 0.69 -6.15
C VAL A 16 9.79 0.22 -6.94
N SER A 17 10.92 0.89 -6.71
CA SER A 17 12.22 0.43 -7.21
C SER A 17 13.21 0.39 -6.05
N LEU A 18 14.36 -0.23 -6.27
CA LEU A 18 15.40 -0.32 -5.25
C LEU A 18 15.95 1.06 -4.87
N ASP A 19 15.90 2.02 -5.80
CA ASP A 19 16.32 3.40 -5.54
C ASP A 19 15.45 4.12 -4.50
N ASP A 20 14.28 3.58 -4.19
CA ASP A 20 13.37 4.16 -3.20
C ASP A 20 13.77 3.83 -1.75
N ALA A 21 14.76 2.97 -1.54
CA ALA A 21 15.08 2.46 -0.20
C ALA A 21 15.38 3.57 0.80
N THR A 22 16.19 4.55 0.45
CA THR A 22 16.58 5.63 1.36
C THR A 22 15.38 6.48 1.77
N ALA A 23 14.56 6.91 0.80
CA ALA A 23 13.37 7.71 1.09
C ALA A 23 12.35 6.93 1.90
N LEU A 24 12.12 5.65 1.56
CA LEU A 24 11.21 4.81 2.31
C LEU A 24 11.66 4.61 3.76
N SER A 25 12.95 4.35 3.98
CA SER A 25 13.50 4.22 5.33
C SER A 25 13.32 5.51 6.12
N THR A 26 13.57 6.66 5.49
CA THR A 26 13.51 7.95 6.16
C THR A 26 12.07 8.39 6.45
N TYR A 27 11.18 8.26 5.46
CA TYR A 27 9.85 8.89 5.52
C TYR A 27 8.71 7.95 5.87
N CYS A 28 8.78 6.69 5.47
CA CYS A 28 7.66 5.75 5.65
C CYS A 28 7.94 4.70 6.72
N PHE A 29 9.18 4.26 6.86
CA PHE A 29 9.55 3.18 7.78
C PHE A 29 10.73 3.60 8.66
N PRO A 30 10.57 4.66 9.47
CA PRO A 30 11.68 5.19 10.27
C PRO A 30 12.16 4.25 11.36
N SER A 31 11.38 3.24 11.72
CA SER A 31 11.77 2.23 12.70
C SER A 31 12.66 1.12 12.12
N ASP A 32 12.73 1.04 10.78
CA ASP A 32 13.55 0.04 10.09
C ASP A 32 14.88 0.67 9.66
N THR A 33 15.94 -0.14 9.66
CA THR A 33 17.22 0.31 9.12
C THR A 33 17.15 0.35 7.59
N LEU A 34 18.04 1.11 6.97
CA LEU A 34 18.15 1.15 5.51
C LEU A 34 18.40 -0.26 4.95
N GLU A 35 19.25 -1.03 5.62
CA GLU A 35 19.57 -2.40 5.21
C GLU A 35 18.33 -3.30 5.22
N GLU A 36 17.51 -3.20 6.26
CA GLU A 36 16.26 -3.95 6.36
C GLU A 36 15.29 -3.57 5.25
N VAL A 37 15.15 -2.27 4.96
CA VAL A 37 14.29 -1.79 3.89
C VAL A 37 14.78 -2.28 2.52
N GLU A 38 16.09 -2.22 2.26
CA GLU A 38 16.66 -2.71 1.00
C GLU A 38 16.41 -4.20 0.81
N LYS A 39 16.58 -4.98 1.86
CA LYS A 39 16.36 -6.44 1.82
C LYS A 39 14.91 -6.76 1.48
N GLU A 40 13.98 -6.06 2.12
CA GLU A 40 12.55 -6.26 1.87
C GLU A 40 12.15 -5.81 0.47
N LEU A 41 12.71 -4.70 -0.01
CA LEU A 41 12.47 -4.23 -1.38
C LEU A 41 12.92 -5.23 -2.43
N LYS A 42 14.11 -5.81 -2.27
CA LYS A 42 14.61 -6.83 -3.19
C LYS A 42 13.66 -8.01 -3.27
N LYS A 43 13.19 -8.46 -2.14
CA LYS A 43 12.24 -9.56 -2.03
C LYS A 43 10.91 -9.22 -2.72
N ASP A 44 10.38 -8.02 -2.46
CA ASP A 44 9.11 -7.60 -3.03
C ASP A 44 9.19 -7.39 -4.53
N ILE A 45 10.30 -6.85 -5.03
CA ILE A 45 10.50 -6.68 -6.48
C ILE A 45 10.50 -8.05 -7.18
N GLU A 46 11.19 -9.04 -6.61
CA GLU A 46 11.16 -10.40 -7.15
C GLU A 46 9.74 -10.99 -7.14
N ARG A 47 8.99 -10.75 -6.07
CA ARG A 47 7.60 -11.22 -5.95
C ARG A 47 6.68 -10.53 -6.97
N MET A 48 6.90 -9.24 -7.24
CA MET A 48 6.15 -8.54 -8.28
C MET A 48 6.42 -9.12 -9.66
N GLU A 49 7.69 -9.46 -9.95
CA GLU A 49 8.07 -10.10 -11.21
C GLU A 49 7.36 -11.44 -11.40
N ARG A 50 7.11 -12.16 -10.32
CA ARG A 50 6.37 -13.42 -10.33
C ARG A 50 4.85 -13.25 -10.30
N GLY A 51 4.35 -12.02 -10.25
CA GLY A 51 2.92 -11.75 -10.18
C GLY A 51 2.27 -12.11 -8.85
N GLU A 52 3.04 -12.15 -7.77
CA GLU A 52 2.54 -12.55 -6.45
C GLU A 52 2.02 -11.38 -5.63
N MET A 53 2.47 -10.17 -5.93
CA MET A 53 2.08 -8.98 -5.19
C MET A 53 2.38 -7.73 -6.01
N TYR A 54 1.90 -6.58 -5.55
CA TYR A 54 2.29 -5.27 -6.04
C TYR A 54 2.68 -4.38 -4.87
N ARG A 55 3.67 -3.52 -5.08
CA ARG A 55 4.07 -2.48 -4.13
C ARG A 55 4.25 -1.19 -4.89
N LEU A 56 3.45 -0.18 -4.53
CA LEU A 56 3.48 1.13 -5.17
C LEU A 56 3.98 2.18 -4.18
N VAL A 57 4.60 3.20 -4.71
CA VAL A 57 4.99 4.38 -3.95
C VAL A 57 4.35 5.63 -4.55
N ALA A 58 4.09 6.60 -3.69
CA ALA A 58 3.78 7.96 -4.10
C ALA A 58 5.07 8.76 -4.05
N GLU A 59 5.45 9.33 -5.18
CA GLU A 59 6.68 10.09 -5.33
C GLU A 59 6.39 11.56 -5.48
N VAL A 60 7.11 12.39 -4.73
CA VAL A 60 7.10 13.85 -4.87
C VAL A 60 8.55 14.30 -5.02
N ASN A 61 8.86 14.99 -6.12
CA ASN A 61 10.21 15.50 -6.40
C ASN A 61 11.30 14.43 -6.29
N GLY A 62 11.00 13.21 -6.73
CA GLY A 62 11.94 12.10 -6.70
C GLY A 62 12.00 11.31 -5.41
N TYR A 63 11.24 11.71 -4.39
CA TYR A 63 11.24 11.04 -3.08
C TYR A 63 9.95 10.27 -2.84
N ALA A 64 10.08 9.00 -2.45
CA ALA A 64 8.93 8.20 -2.05
C ALA A 64 8.41 8.71 -0.70
N VAL A 65 7.21 9.28 -0.69
CA VAL A 65 6.56 9.85 0.49
C VAL A 65 5.34 9.05 0.94
N GLY A 66 4.98 8.03 0.20
CA GLY A 66 3.88 7.11 0.53
C GLY A 66 4.12 5.74 -0.03
N ASN A 67 3.50 4.74 0.58
CA ASN A 67 3.68 3.32 0.24
C ASN A 67 2.36 2.58 0.38
N ILE A 68 2.09 1.64 -0.51
CA ILE A 68 0.97 0.71 -0.41
C ILE A 68 1.35 -0.62 -1.04
N GLN A 69 0.86 -1.72 -0.45
CA GLN A 69 1.13 -3.07 -0.94
C GLN A 69 -0.17 -3.83 -1.16
N LEU A 70 -0.17 -4.68 -2.20
CA LEU A 70 -1.26 -5.58 -2.53
C LEU A 70 -0.73 -7.00 -2.48
N GLU A 71 -1.34 -7.83 -1.66
CA GLU A 71 -1.04 -9.26 -1.59
C GLU A 71 -2.22 -10.06 -2.12
N PHE A 72 -1.99 -10.91 -3.12
CA PHE A 72 -3.04 -11.81 -3.59
C PHE A 72 -3.22 -12.96 -2.61
N ASP A 73 -4.48 -13.36 -2.38
CA ASP A 73 -4.75 -14.54 -1.58
C ASP A 73 -4.16 -15.77 -2.29
N ARG A 74 -3.50 -16.65 -1.55
CA ARG A 74 -2.81 -17.81 -2.14
C ARG A 74 -3.76 -18.83 -2.75
N LYS A 75 -4.95 -18.95 -2.21
CA LYS A 75 -5.93 -19.94 -2.62
C LYS A 75 -6.98 -19.40 -3.58
N ASN A 76 -7.25 -18.10 -3.52
CA ASN A 76 -8.30 -17.47 -4.30
C ASN A 76 -7.84 -16.10 -4.79
N ARG A 77 -7.40 -16.05 -6.04
CA ARG A 77 -6.88 -14.80 -6.62
C ARG A 77 -7.97 -13.75 -6.90
N LYS A 78 -9.23 -14.07 -6.64
CA LYS A 78 -10.30 -13.06 -6.66
C LYS A 78 -10.31 -12.21 -5.40
N VAL A 79 -9.52 -12.58 -4.40
CA VAL A 79 -9.38 -11.85 -3.13
C VAL A 79 -7.95 -11.37 -2.99
N ALA A 80 -7.77 -10.15 -2.52
CA ALA A 80 -6.45 -9.60 -2.23
C ALA A 80 -6.52 -8.70 -1.01
N TYR A 81 -5.36 -8.44 -0.43
CA TYR A 81 -5.21 -7.71 0.84
C TYR A 81 -4.35 -6.48 0.62
N ILE A 82 -4.80 -5.33 1.14
CA ILE A 82 -4.00 -4.12 1.16
C ILE A 82 -3.21 -4.12 2.46
N HIS A 83 -1.90 -3.93 2.35
CA HIS A 83 -0.98 -3.83 3.47
C HIS A 83 -0.16 -2.56 3.38
N LYS A 84 0.32 -2.09 4.53
CA LYS A 84 1.30 -1.02 4.65
C LYS A 84 0.96 0.22 3.84
N LEU A 85 -0.28 0.68 3.98
CA LEU A 85 -0.68 1.98 3.48
C LEU A 85 -0.13 3.03 4.44
N ILE A 86 0.95 3.65 4.05
CA ILE A 86 1.67 4.62 4.87
C ILE A 86 1.93 5.88 4.05
N VAL A 87 1.65 7.03 4.65
CA VAL A 87 1.95 8.33 4.07
C VAL A 87 2.71 9.12 5.12
N THR A 88 3.84 9.72 4.73
CA THR A 88 4.65 10.52 5.65
C THR A 88 3.85 11.72 6.20
N GLY A 89 4.17 12.13 7.43
CA GLY A 89 3.41 13.13 8.17
C GLY A 89 3.00 14.38 7.40
N PRO A 90 3.93 15.09 6.72
CA PRO A 90 3.58 16.30 5.98
C PRO A 90 2.55 16.11 4.86
N PHE A 91 2.39 14.89 4.36
CA PHE A 91 1.44 14.58 3.29
C PHE A 91 0.16 13.89 3.78
N ARG A 92 0.04 13.65 5.08
CA ARG A 92 -1.20 13.14 5.67
C ARG A 92 -2.29 14.20 5.56
N GLY A 93 -3.51 13.77 5.29
CA GLY A 93 -4.62 14.69 5.09
C GLY A 93 -4.66 15.31 3.69
N THR A 94 -3.74 14.94 2.82
CA THR A 94 -3.74 15.30 1.41
C THR A 94 -4.32 14.17 0.57
N ALA A 95 -4.36 14.32 -0.76
CA ALA A 95 -4.87 13.31 -1.68
C ALA A 95 -3.91 12.14 -1.93
N VAL A 96 -2.76 12.07 -1.26
CA VAL A 96 -1.75 11.02 -1.50
C VAL A 96 -2.30 9.63 -1.23
N ALA A 97 -2.93 9.42 -0.06
CA ALA A 97 -3.51 8.13 0.28
C ALA A 97 -4.63 7.74 -0.68
N ASP A 98 -5.49 8.69 -1.06
CA ASP A 98 -6.56 8.45 -2.03
C ASP A 98 -6.00 7.92 -3.35
N LYS A 99 -4.92 8.52 -3.84
CA LYS A 99 -4.30 8.12 -5.11
C LYS A 99 -3.61 6.77 -5.03
N LEU A 100 -2.98 6.47 -3.90
CA LEU A 100 -2.39 5.15 -3.69
C LEU A 100 -3.48 4.05 -3.70
N VAL A 101 -4.58 4.28 -3.01
CA VAL A 101 -5.69 3.32 -2.97
C VAL A 101 -6.34 3.16 -4.34
N ASP A 102 -6.55 4.26 -5.06
CA ASP A 102 -7.09 4.20 -6.43
C ASP A 102 -6.19 3.39 -7.35
N ALA A 103 -4.88 3.66 -7.33
CA ALA A 103 -3.92 2.96 -8.18
C ALA A 103 -3.85 1.47 -7.86
N ILE A 104 -3.81 1.10 -6.59
CA ILE A 104 -3.74 -0.31 -6.20
C ILE A 104 -5.05 -1.04 -6.53
N SER A 105 -6.19 -0.35 -6.41
CA SER A 105 -7.48 -0.90 -6.76
C SER A 105 -7.58 -1.18 -8.25
N ASP A 106 -7.06 -0.28 -9.08
CA ASP A 106 -7.02 -0.48 -10.53
C ASP A 106 -6.16 -1.66 -10.92
N LEU A 107 -4.99 -1.81 -10.32
CA LEU A 107 -4.12 -2.97 -10.56
C LEU A 107 -4.79 -4.26 -10.11
N ALA A 108 -5.45 -4.24 -8.97
CA ALA A 108 -6.20 -5.40 -8.48
C ALA A 108 -7.30 -5.82 -9.47
N LYS A 109 -8.07 -4.86 -9.94
CA LYS A 109 -9.11 -5.09 -10.95
C LYS A 109 -8.54 -5.70 -12.23
N GLN A 110 -7.46 -5.14 -12.75
CA GLN A 110 -6.79 -5.62 -13.94
C GLN A 110 -6.27 -7.05 -13.77
N SER A 111 -5.96 -7.44 -12.53
CA SER A 111 -5.47 -8.77 -12.18
C SER A 111 -6.59 -9.77 -11.88
N GLY A 112 -7.85 -9.36 -12.02
CA GLY A 112 -9.01 -10.24 -11.79
C GLY A 112 -9.51 -10.29 -10.36
N VAL A 113 -9.01 -9.43 -9.47
CA VAL A 113 -9.47 -9.35 -8.09
C VAL A 113 -10.90 -8.79 -8.06
N LYS A 114 -11.75 -9.41 -7.26
CA LYS A 114 -13.14 -8.99 -7.06
C LYS A 114 -13.38 -8.37 -5.69
N VAL A 115 -12.57 -8.72 -4.71
CA VAL A 115 -12.73 -8.25 -3.34
C VAL A 115 -11.38 -7.84 -2.77
N LEU A 116 -11.31 -6.62 -2.22
CA LEU A 116 -10.16 -6.13 -1.49
C LEU A 116 -10.46 -6.10 0.00
N HIS A 117 -9.51 -6.58 0.79
CA HIS A 117 -9.56 -6.47 2.26
C HIS A 117 -8.50 -5.48 2.73
N ILE A 118 -8.84 -4.70 3.74
CA ILE A 118 -7.91 -3.85 4.47
C ILE A 118 -8.25 -3.97 5.95
N GLU A 119 -7.22 -4.07 6.79
CA GLU A 119 -7.43 -4.19 8.23
C GLU A 119 -7.32 -2.83 8.92
N ALA A 120 -8.12 -2.64 9.94
CA ALA A 120 -8.06 -1.46 10.81
C ALA A 120 -8.34 -1.89 12.24
N GLN A 121 -7.73 -1.19 13.20
CA GLN A 121 -8.09 -1.39 14.60
C GLN A 121 -9.49 -0.84 14.87
N ARG A 122 -10.32 -1.63 15.54
CA ARG A 122 -11.70 -1.23 15.84
C ARG A 122 -11.75 0.10 16.60
N SER A 123 -10.75 0.36 17.42
CA SER A 123 -10.66 1.59 18.21
C SER A 123 -10.25 2.82 17.39
N ASP A 124 -9.78 2.65 16.15
CA ASP A 124 -9.38 3.76 15.30
C ASP A 124 -10.52 4.20 14.37
N GLY A 125 -11.49 4.88 14.97
CA GLY A 125 -12.68 5.33 14.24
C GLY A 125 -12.38 6.29 13.09
N LYS A 126 -11.32 7.09 13.21
CA LYS A 126 -10.92 8.05 12.17
C LYS A 126 -10.44 7.33 10.92
N ILE A 127 -9.57 6.33 11.07
CA ILE A 127 -9.10 5.52 9.96
C ILE A 127 -10.24 4.72 9.34
N ILE A 128 -11.07 4.11 10.17
CA ILE A 128 -12.23 3.34 9.70
C ILE A 128 -13.17 4.24 8.87
N GLY A 129 -13.41 5.47 9.34
CA GLY A 129 -14.20 6.45 8.59
C GLY A 129 -13.60 6.76 7.23
N LYS A 130 -12.27 6.90 7.16
CA LYS A 130 -11.56 7.14 5.90
C LYS A 130 -11.70 5.95 4.95
N TYR A 131 -11.52 4.74 5.46
CA TYR A 131 -11.68 3.52 4.64
C TYR A 131 -13.10 3.38 4.11
N ARG A 132 -14.11 3.70 4.92
CA ARG A 132 -15.51 3.73 4.46
C ARG A 132 -15.72 4.74 3.33
N SER A 133 -15.04 5.88 3.38
CA SER A 133 -15.12 6.88 2.31
C SER A 133 -14.57 6.37 0.98
N TRP A 134 -13.70 5.35 1.01
CA TRP A 134 -13.17 4.68 -0.18
C TRP A 134 -14.01 3.48 -0.62
N GLY A 135 -15.14 3.24 0.01
CA GLY A 135 -16.05 2.14 -0.34
C GLY A 135 -15.84 0.86 0.43
N PHE A 136 -14.95 0.83 1.41
CA PHE A 136 -14.80 -0.35 2.28
C PHE A 136 -15.93 -0.40 3.30
N ALA A 137 -16.40 -1.61 3.56
CA ALA A 137 -17.42 -1.86 4.57
C ALA A 137 -16.95 -2.98 5.49
N GLU A 138 -17.42 -2.95 6.72
CA GLU A 138 -17.06 -3.97 7.69
C GLU A 138 -17.55 -5.35 7.22
N LYS A 139 -16.65 -6.32 7.25
CA LYS A 139 -16.97 -7.70 6.90
C LYS A 139 -17.57 -8.41 8.12
N ASP A 140 -18.51 -9.31 7.86
CA ASP A 140 -19.18 -10.09 8.90
C ASP A 140 -18.31 -11.27 9.36
N THR A 141 -17.08 -10.95 9.77
CA THR A 141 -16.10 -11.92 10.26
C THR A 141 -15.29 -11.26 11.36
N ILE A 142 -15.02 -12.00 12.42
CA ILE A 142 -14.15 -11.54 13.51
C ILE A 142 -12.95 -12.49 13.65
N ILE A 143 -11.86 -11.99 14.18
CA ILE A 143 -10.71 -12.77 14.55
C ILE A 143 -10.80 -13.10 16.03
N LEU A 144 -10.69 -14.38 16.35
CA LEU A 144 -10.62 -14.84 17.74
C LEU A 144 -9.17 -15.18 18.04
N GLU A 145 -8.71 -14.71 19.19
CA GLU A 145 -7.30 -14.88 19.59
C GLU A 145 -7.21 -15.60 20.93
N ARG A 146 -6.29 -16.51 21.04
CA ARG A 146 -5.94 -17.16 22.28
C ARG A 146 -4.43 -17.05 22.48
N LYS A 147 -4.03 -16.39 23.57
CA LYS A 147 -2.61 -16.32 23.93
C LYS A 147 -2.22 -17.61 24.62
N LEU A 148 -1.09 -18.18 24.23
CA LEU A 148 -0.57 -19.42 24.78
C LEU A 148 0.57 -19.18 25.74
#